data_43649ae33bc085400810d054a7d18dc3
#
_entry.id   43649ae33bc085400810d054a7d18dc3
#
_cell.length_a   1.000
_cell.length_b   1.000
_cell.length_c   1.000
_cell.angle_alpha   90.00
_cell.angle_beta   90.00
_cell.angle_gamma   90.00
#
_symmetry.space_group_name_H-M   'P 1'
#
loop_
_entity.id
_entity.type
_entity.pdbx_description
1 polymer ?
#
loop_
_entity_poly.entity_id
_entity_poly.type
_entity_poly.pdbx_seq_one_letter_code
_entity_poly.pdbx_strand_id
1 'polypeptide(L)'
;MAGQAQPVAAGAERFIDRAGIQELVCRLTENLVHITDETGEFLLRLDDGRVIDTKGWAGWEWTHGIGLYGIWQYYDQTADRRMRDIVDEWFAARLAEGTTKNVNTMAPFLTLANLYEKERDCTFLPWLDSWAEWAMREMPRTPHGGMQHLTLAEENHHQLWDDTLMMTVLPLTKIGLLLDRPQYVREATFQFLTHVAYLMDRETGLWFHGWSFDGNHNFARARWRGGTPG
;
A
#
# COMPACT_ATOMS: atom_id res chain seq x y z
N MET A 1 -18.12 28.97 50.87
CA MET A 1 -18.86 27.89 50.20
C MET A 1 -17.89 27.18 49.26
N ALA A 2 -17.45 25.97 49.63
CA ALA A 2 -16.49 25.19 48.87
C ALA A 2 -17.27 24.38 47.82
N GLY A 3 -17.00 24.63 46.55
CA GLY A 3 -17.54 23.86 45.44
C GLY A 3 -16.90 22.49 45.40
N GLN A 4 -17.69 21.44 45.57
CA GLN A 4 -17.27 20.06 45.37
C GLN A 4 -17.04 19.80 43.87
N ALA A 5 -15.80 19.48 43.50
CA ALA A 5 -15.49 18.94 42.17
C ALA A 5 -16.07 17.53 42.06
N GLN A 6 -16.96 17.32 41.10
CA GLN A 6 -17.44 15.98 40.78
C GLN A 6 -16.31 15.16 40.17
N PRO A 7 -16.16 13.87 40.53
CA PRO A 7 -15.18 13.00 39.91
C PRO A 7 -15.56 12.76 38.46
N VAL A 8 -14.62 13.04 37.53
CA VAL A 8 -14.70 12.61 36.12
C VAL A 8 -14.71 11.09 36.14
N ALA A 9 -15.79 10.49 35.67
CA ALA A 9 -15.89 9.04 35.52
C ALA A 9 -14.74 8.56 34.62
N ALA A 10 -13.85 7.77 35.19
CA ALA A 10 -12.82 7.06 34.42
C ALA A 10 -13.56 6.19 33.42
N GLY A 11 -13.50 6.57 32.14
CA GLY A 11 -13.95 5.71 31.04
C GLY A 11 -13.20 4.42 31.13
N ALA A 12 -13.90 3.32 31.44
CA ALA A 12 -13.32 1.99 31.35
C ALA A 12 -12.79 1.82 29.92
N GLU A 13 -11.47 1.69 29.78
CA GLU A 13 -10.85 1.25 28.53
C GLU A 13 -11.54 -0.07 28.15
N ARG A 14 -12.40 -0.03 27.14
CA ARG A 14 -12.99 -1.23 26.58
C ARG A 14 -11.88 -1.95 25.85
N PHE A 15 -11.22 -2.87 26.49
CA PHE A 15 -10.37 -3.84 25.79
C PHE A 15 -11.28 -4.62 24.83
N ILE A 16 -11.00 -4.48 23.53
CA ILE A 16 -11.69 -5.29 22.52
C ILE A 16 -11.15 -6.71 22.68
N ASP A 17 -12.02 -7.65 22.98
CA ASP A 17 -11.66 -9.06 23.03
C ASP A 17 -11.46 -9.67 21.62
N ARG A 18 -11.02 -10.93 21.57
CA ARG A 18 -10.77 -11.61 20.31
C ARG A 18 -12.00 -11.66 19.40
N ALA A 19 -13.19 -11.86 19.97
CA ALA A 19 -14.43 -11.91 19.19
C ALA A 19 -14.76 -10.54 18.60
N GLY A 20 -14.60 -9.47 19.37
CA GLY A 20 -14.77 -8.11 18.89
C GLY A 20 -13.78 -7.72 17.80
N ILE A 21 -12.51 -8.19 17.88
CA ILE A 21 -11.53 -7.99 16.79
C ILE A 21 -11.99 -8.73 15.53
N GLN A 22 -12.43 -9.97 15.65
CA GLN A 22 -12.93 -10.75 14.51
C GLN A 22 -14.14 -10.09 13.85
N GLU A 23 -15.08 -9.60 14.64
CA GLU A 23 -16.24 -8.86 14.14
C GLU A 23 -15.81 -7.60 13.38
N LEU A 24 -14.87 -6.81 13.93
CA LEU A 24 -14.35 -5.62 13.25
C LEU A 24 -13.66 -5.95 11.93
N VAL A 25 -12.83 -6.99 11.88
CA VAL A 25 -12.17 -7.42 10.64
C VAL A 25 -13.20 -7.83 9.60
N CYS A 26 -14.21 -8.62 9.98
CA CYS A 26 -15.28 -8.99 9.06
C CYS A 26 -16.02 -7.76 8.51
N ARG A 27 -16.40 -6.82 9.37
CA ARG A 27 -17.09 -5.59 8.95
C ARG A 27 -16.23 -4.72 8.05
N LEU A 28 -14.95 -4.57 8.35
CA LEU A 28 -14.02 -3.82 7.50
C LEU A 28 -13.87 -4.48 6.13
N THR A 29 -13.73 -5.79 6.09
CA THR A 29 -13.65 -6.54 4.83
C THR A 29 -14.93 -6.39 4.02
N GLU A 30 -16.10 -6.59 4.63
CA GLU A 30 -17.40 -6.41 3.98
C GLU A 30 -17.54 -4.99 3.38
N ASN A 31 -17.18 -3.96 4.16
CA ASN A 31 -17.22 -2.59 3.68
C ASN A 31 -16.25 -2.36 2.51
N LEU A 32 -15.07 -2.94 2.56
CA LEU A 32 -14.06 -2.80 1.50
C LEU A 32 -14.52 -3.46 0.19
N VAL A 33 -15.03 -4.69 0.24
CA VAL A 33 -15.45 -5.42 -0.97
C VAL A 33 -16.75 -4.90 -1.59
N HIS A 34 -17.53 -4.13 -0.84
CA HIS A 34 -18.77 -3.52 -1.32
C HIS A 34 -18.69 -2.00 -1.49
N ILE A 35 -17.47 -1.44 -1.34
CA ILE A 35 -17.30 0.01 -1.52
C ILE A 35 -17.59 0.41 -2.97
N THR A 36 -18.37 1.46 -3.13
CA THR A 36 -18.71 2.05 -4.44
C THR A 36 -18.43 3.55 -4.44
N ASP A 37 -18.14 4.10 -5.60
CA ASP A 37 -18.07 5.55 -5.78
C ASP A 37 -19.43 6.08 -6.27
N GLU A 38 -20.30 6.43 -5.33
CA GLU A 38 -21.63 6.96 -5.62
C GLU A 38 -21.62 8.36 -6.21
N THR A 39 -20.54 9.10 -5.98
CA THR A 39 -20.43 10.51 -6.42
C THR A 39 -19.68 10.68 -7.74
N GLY A 40 -18.93 9.69 -8.16
CA GLY A 40 -18.01 9.76 -9.29
C GLY A 40 -16.76 10.62 -9.02
N GLU A 41 -16.51 11.01 -7.77
CA GLU A 41 -15.38 11.85 -7.38
C GLU A 41 -14.04 11.11 -7.49
N PHE A 42 -14.07 9.79 -7.40
CA PHE A 42 -12.89 8.94 -7.50
C PHE A 42 -12.72 8.30 -8.89
N LEU A 43 -13.49 8.75 -9.88
CA LEU A 43 -13.34 8.32 -11.26
C LEU A 43 -12.26 9.17 -11.95
N LEU A 44 -11.12 8.53 -12.26
CA LEU A 44 -10.06 9.14 -13.02
C LEU A 44 -10.32 8.94 -14.52
N ARG A 45 -10.42 10.04 -15.28
CA ARG A 45 -10.60 10.01 -16.73
C ARG A 45 -9.26 10.27 -17.40
N LEU A 46 -8.81 9.29 -18.19
CA LEU A 46 -7.55 9.38 -18.92
C LEU A 46 -7.76 10.04 -20.29
N ASP A 47 -6.68 10.58 -20.84
CA ASP A 47 -6.70 11.24 -22.17
C ASP A 47 -7.09 10.27 -23.31
N ASP A 48 -6.86 8.97 -23.14
CA ASP A 48 -7.24 7.92 -24.08
C ASP A 48 -8.72 7.50 -23.97
N GLY A 49 -9.50 8.16 -23.11
CA GLY A 49 -10.92 7.94 -22.88
C GLY A 49 -11.27 6.84 -21.87
N ARG A 50 -10.28 6.12 -21.33
CA ARG A 50 -10.54 5.16 -20.25
C ARG A 50 -10.99 5.88 -18.98
N VAL A 51 -11.83 5.21 -18.21
CA VAL A 51 -12.26 5.66 -16.89
C VAL A 51 -11.83 4.62 -15.87
N ILE A 52 -11.03 5.05 -14.91
CA ILE A 52 -10.51 4.21 -13.84
C ILE A 52 -11.24 4.56 -12.54
N ASP A 53 -11.91 3.61 -11.95
CA ASP A 53 -12.45 3.75 -10.60
C ASP A 53 -11.34 3.44 -9.60
N THR A 54 -10.89 4.46 -8.86
CA THR A 54 -9.81 4.34 -7.87
C THR A 54 -10.32 3.98 -6.47
N LYS A 55 -11.65 3.90 -6.28
CA LYS A 55 -12.28 3.60 -4.99
C LYS A 55 -12.99 2.26 -4.96
N GLY A 56 -13.77 1.92 -5.99
CA GLY A 56 -14.56 0.70 -6.04
C GLY A 56 -13.71 -0.56 -5.99
N TRP A 57 -14.23 -1.64 -5.39
CA TRP A 57 -13.46 -2.89 -5.20
C TRP A 57 -12.98 -3.53 -6.52
N ALA A 58 -13.64 -3.23 -7.62
CA ALA A 58 -13.20 -3.63 -8.95
C ALA A 58 -12.00 -2.84 -9.48
N GLY A 59 -11.54 -1.81 -8.80
CA GLY A 59 -10.36 -1.03 -9.16
C GLY A 59 -9.05 -1.79 -8.93
N TRP A 60 -7.95 -1.17 -9.38
CA TRP A 60 -6.60 -1.67 -9.11
C TRP A 60 -5.72 -0.49 -8.68
N GLU A 61 -5.71 -0.22 -7.38
CA GLU A 61 -5.00 0.90 -6.76
C GLU A 61 -4.34 0.47 -5.44
N TRP A 62 -3.59 1.37 -4.82
CA TRP A 62 -2.90 1.10 -3.55
C TRP A 62 -3.85 0.68 -2.42
N THR A 63 -5.06 1.23 -2.38
CA THR A 63 -6.09 0.87 -1.39
C THR A 63 -6.45 -0.60 -1.44
N HIS A 64 -6.57 -1.15 -2.66
CA HIS A 64 -6.80 -2.57 -2.90
C HIS A 64 -5.59 -3.40 -2.44
N GLY A 65 -4.38 -2.94 -2.74
CA GLY A 65 -3.15 -3.60 -2.32
C GLY A 65 -3.04 -3.73 -0.80
N ILE A 66 -3.32 -2.66 -0.06
CA ILE A 66 -3.32 -2.66 1.40
C ILE A 66 -4.43 -3.54 1.95
N GLY A 67 -5.65 -3.41 1.40
CA GLY A 67 -6.80 -4.22 1.81
C GLY A 67 -6.57 -5.72 1.60
N LEU A 68 -6.12 -6.10 0.39
CA LEU A 68 -5.79 -7.49 0.06
C LEU A 68 -4.71 -8.07 0.98
N TYR A 69 -3.68 -7.27 1.30
CA TYR A 69 -2.64 -7.71 2.22
C TYR A 69 -3.19 -7.94 3.62
N GLY A 70 -4.04 -7.06 4.13
CA GLY A 70 -4.71 -7.24 5.42
C GLY A 70 -5.62 -8.48 5.46
N ILE A 71 -6.43 -8.70 4.41
CA ILE A 71 -7.30 -9.88 4.26
C ILE A 71 -6.46 -11.16 4.21
N TRP A 72 -5.36 -11.15 3.43
CA TRP A 72 -4.43 -12.27 3.36
C TRP A 72 -3.79 -12.59 4.71
N GLN A 73 -3.30 -11.58 5.45
CA GLN A 73 -2.71 -11.76 6.78
C GLN A 73 -3.70 -12.36 7.77
N TYR A 74 -4.96 -11.94 7.70
CA TYR A 74 -6.01 -12.51 8.54
C TYR A 74 -6.29 -13.97 8.17
N TYR A 75 -6.38 -14.29 6.88
CA TYR A 75 -6.51 -15.66 6.41
C TYR A 75 -5.33 -16.54 6.89
N ASP A 76 -4.11 -16.07 6.75
CA ASP A 76 -2.92 -16.84 7.12
C ASP A 76 -2.88 -17.18 8.61
N GLN A 77 -3.43 -16.30 9.47
CA GLN A 77 -3.52 -16.51 10.91
C GLN A 77 -4.72 -17.34 11.36
N THR A 78 -5.84 -17.28 10.65
CA THR A 78 -7.13 -17.85 11.09
C THR A 78 -7.61 -19.02 10.25
N ALA A 79 -7.10 -19.18 9.05
CA ALA A 79 -7.59 -20.11 8.02
C ALA A 79 -9.06 -19.85 7.61
N ASP A 80 -9.58 -18.63 7.78
CA ASP A 80 -10.92 -18.25 7.34
C ASP A 80 -10.99 -18.24 5.80
N ARG A 81 -11.67 -19.26 5.25
CA ARG A 81 -11.75 -19.47 3.79
C ARG A 81 -12.41 -18.33 3.04
N ARG A 82 -13.37 -17.62 3.64
CA ARG A 82 -13.99 -16.44 3.00
C ARG A 82 -12.96 -15.38 2.63
N MET A 83 -12.01 -15.15 3.52
CA MET A 83 -10.92 -14.16 3.27
C MET A 83 -10.04 -14.60 2.12
N ARG A 84 -9.79 -15.90 2.01
CA ARG A 84 -9.03 -16.46 0.89
C ARG A 84 -9.80 -16.33 -0.42
N ASP A 85 -11.07 -16.68 -0.44
CA ASP A 85 -11.91 -16.62 -1.63
C ASP A 85 -11.99 -15.19 -2.18
N ILE A 86 -12.11 -14.17 -1.32
CA ILE A 86 -12.06 -12.74 -1.71
C ILE A 86 -10.75 -12.40 -2.44
N VAL A 87 -9.61 -12.86 -1.91
CA VAL A 87 -8.30 -12.59 -2.52
C VAL A 87 -8.19 -13.28 -3.88
N ASP A 88 -8.60 -14.55 -3.97
CA ASP A 88 -8.54 -15.33 -5.22
C ASP A 88 -9.43 -14.73 -6.31
N GLU A 89 -10.66 -14.38 -5.97
CA GLU A 89 -11.60 -13.76 -6.91
C GLU A 89 -11.09 -12.43 -7.42
N TRP A 90 -10.52 -11.60 -6.55
CA TRP A 90 -9.95 -10.32 -6.96
C TRP A 90 -8.80 -10.51 -7.94
N PHE A 91 -7.83 -11.37 -7.63
CA PHE A 91 -6.71 -11.62 -8.54
C PHE A 91 -7.16 -12.27 -9.85
N ALA A 92 -8.06 -13.24 -9.81
CA ALA A 92 -8.58 -13.87 -11.03
C ALA A 92 -9.19 -12.85 -11.99
N ALA A 93 -9.99 -11.92 -11.48
CA ALA A 93 -10.61 -10.88 -12.29
C ALA A 93 -9.59 -9.82 -12.76
N ARG A 94 -8.77 -9.30 -11.84
CA ARG A 94 -7.87 -8.17 -12.15
C ARG A 94 -6.69 -8.57 -13.03
N LEU A 95 -6.08 -9.74 -12.83
CA LEU A 95 -5.02 -10.23 -13.71
C LEU A 95 -5.52 -10.47 -15.14
N ALA A 96 -6.78 -10.87 -15.32
CA ALA A 96 -7.37 -11.02 -16.66
C ALA A 96 -7.53 -9.67 -17.38
N GLU A 97 -7.82 -8.60 -16.67
CA GLU A 97 -7.97 -7.24 -17.23
C GLU A 97 -6.63 -6.52 -17.42
N GLY A 98 -5.71 -6.71 -16.50
CA GLY A 98 -4.44 -5.99 -16.45
C GLY A 98 -4.59 -4.54 -16.01
N THR A 99 -3.46 -3.86 -15.84
CA THR A 99 -3.41 -2.44 -15.50
C THR A 99 -2.09 -1.80 -15.94
N THR A 100 -2.01 -0.47 -15.88
CA THR A 100 -0.77 0.28 -16.11
C THR A 100 0.16 0.18 -14.89
N LYS A 101 1.47 0.19 -15.13
CA LYS A 101 2.48 0.08 -14.07
C LYS A 101 2.77 1.44 -13.46
N ASN A 102 2.55 1.57 -12.17
CA ASN A 102 2.91 2.71 -11.34
C ASN A 102 3.07 2.27 -9.89
N VAL A 103 3.40 3.19 -8.98
CA VAL A 103 3.60 2.89 -7.56
C VAL A 103 2.38 2.24 -6.95
N ASN A 104 1.20 2.83 -7.17
CA ASN A 104 -0.05 2.38 -6.56
C ASN A 104 -0.47 0.99 -7.04
N THR A 105 -0.34 0.74 -8.34
CA THR A 105 -0.76 -0.53 -8.95
C THR A 105 0.19 -1.69 -8.67
N MET A 106 1.39 -1.41 -8.16
CA MET A 106 2.30 -2.45 -7.69
C MET A 106 1.96 -2.96 -6.28
N ALA A 107 1.21 -2.22 -5.49
CA ALA A 107 0.89 -2.60 -4.11
C ALA A 107 0.25 -4.00 -3.96
N PRO A 108 -0.72 -4.44 -4.79
CA PRO A 108 -1.29 -5.79 -4.71
C PRO A 108 -0.28 -6.93 -4.90
N PHE A 109 0.87 -6.66 -5.54
CA PHE A 109 1.88 -7.70 -5.79
C PHE A 109 2.55 -8.23 -4.52
N LEU A 110 2.47 -7.53 -3.40
CA LEU A 110 2.87 -8.08 -2.11
C LEU A 110 2.01 -9.30 -1.74
N THR A 111 0.70 -9.19 -1.94
CA THR A 111 -0.23 -10.31 -1.69
C THR A 111 -0.06 -11.42 -2.72
N LEU A 112 0.09 -11.08 -4.01
CA LEU A 112 0.34 -12.07 -5.06
C LEU A 112 1.63 -12.87 -4.80
N ALA A 113 2.68 -12.20 -4.31
CA ALA A 113 3.93 -12.86 -3.93
C ALA A 113 3.74 -13.82 -2.74
N ASN A 114 2.89 -13.48 -1.77
CA ASN A 114 2.55 -14.38 -0.66
C ASN A 114 1.72 -15.58 -1.14
N LEU A 115 0.78 -15.39 -2.08
CA LEU A 115 0.06 -16.48 -2.73
C LEU A 115 1.03 -17.45 -3.41
N TYR A 116 1.93 -16.91 -4.23
CA TYR A 116 2.97 -17.72 -4.89
C TYR A 116 3.86 -18.45 -3.89
N GLU A 117 4.27 -17.81 -2.79
CA GLU A 117 5.07 -18.46 -1.75
C GLU A 117 4.38 -19.69 -1.18
N LYS A 118 3.08 -19.58 -0.92
CA LYS A 118 2.29 -20.64 -0.28
C LYS A 118 1.93 -21.77 -1.25
N GLU A 119 1.63 -21.47 -2.50
CA GLU A 119 1.05 -22.42 -3.43
C GLU A 119 1.97 -22.90 -4.53
N ARG A 120 3.01 -22.11 -4.82
CA ARG A 120 3.94 -22.36 -5.91
C ARG A 120 3.25 -22.46 -7.29
N ASP A 121 2.13 -21.73 -7.45
CA ASP A 121 1.43 -21.64 -8.72
C ASP A 121 2.27 -20.82 -9.72
N CYS A 122 2.87 -21.49 -10.67
CA CYS A 122 3.74 -20.89 -11.68
C CYS A 122 3.01 -19.89 -12.60
N THR A 123 1.68 -19.85 -12.61
CA THR A 123 0.92 -18.87 -13.39
C THR A 123 1.13 -17.45 -12.91
N PHE A 124 1.53 -17.25 -11.64
CA PHE A 124 1.85 -15.95 -11.07
C PHE A 124 3.26 -15.45 -11.44
N LEU A 125 4.18 -16.32 -11.85
CA LEU A 125 5.57 -15.97 -12.12
C LEU A 125 5.74 -14.86 -13.16
N PRO A 126 5.07 -14.90 -14.33
CA PRO A 126 5.22 -13.85 -15.34
C PRO A 126 4.81 -12.47 -14.81
N TRP A 127 3.79 -12.43 -13.96
CA TRP A 127 3.32 -11.21 -13.32
C TRP A 127 4.34 -10.67 -12.32
N LEU A 128 4.81 -11.50 -11.41
CA LEU A 128 5.80 -11.13 -10.40
C LEU A 128 7.10 -10.66 -11.04
N ASP A 129 7.60 -11.38 -12.02
CA ASP A 129 8.87 -11.05 -12.72
C ASP A 129 8.73 -9.75 -13.52
N SER A 130 7.66 -9.60 -14.31
CA SER A 130 7.42 -8.40 -15.13
C SER A 130 7.29 -7.12 -14.31
N TRP A 131 6.64 -7.17 -13.16
CA TRP A 131 6.47 -6.00 -12.30
C TRP A 131 7.73 -5.67 -11.52
N ALA A 132 8.47 -6.68 -11.06
CA ALA A 132 9.76 -6.48 -10.44
C ALA A 132 10.80 -5.89 -11.43
N GLU A 133 10.87 -6.40 -12.67
CA GLU A 133 11.74 -5.83 -13.70
C GLU A 133 11.36 -4.38 -14.03
N TRP A 134 10.08 -4.05 -14.10
CA TRP A 134 9.64 -2.66 -14.27
C TRP A 134 10.14 -1.77 -13.12
N ALA A 135 9.95 -2.17 -11.88
CA ALA A 135 10.40 -1.41 -10.72
C ALA A 135 11.93 -1.22 -10.70
N MET A 136 12.67 -2.22 -11.20
CA MET A 136 14.13 -2.18 -11.27
C MET A 136 14.66 -1.27 -12.39
N ARG A 137 14.03 -1.30 -13.59
CA ARG A 137 14.65 -0.79 -14.82
C ARG A 137 13.93 0.37 -15.46
N GLU A 138 12.60 0.43 -15.34
CA GLU A 138 11.77 1.36 -16.10
C GLU A 138 11.17 2.46 -15.22
N MET A 139 10.97 2.16 -13.93
CA MET A 139 10.42 3.14 -12.99
C MET A 139 11.34 4.37 -12.88
N PRO A 140 10.80 5.59 -13.07
CA PRO A 140 11.59 6.82 -12.97
C PRO A 140 12.34 6.95 -11.65
N ARG A 141 13.49 7.60 -11.71
CA ARG A 141 14.34 7.85 -10.53
C ARG A 141 14.48 9.34 -10.25
N THR A 142 14.54 9.68 -8.98
CA THR A 142 14.93 11.01 -8.53
C THR A 142 16.43 11.26 -8.78
N PRO A 143 16.92 12.51 -8.68
CA PRO A 143 18.34 12.83 -8.92
C PRO A 143 19.34 11.98 -8.14
N HIS A 144 18.95 11.46 -6.97
CA HIS A 144 19.83 10.63 -6.13
C HIS A 144 19.46 9.13 -6.20
N GLY A 145 18.75 8.72 -7.25
CA GLY A 145 18.46 7.31 -7.52
C GLY A 145 17.26 6.73 -6.74
N GLY A 146 16.58 7.53 -5.92
CA GLY A 146 15.35 7.12 -5.26
C GLY A 146 14.23 6.83 -6.27
N MET A 147 13.35 5.90 -5.99
CA MET A 147 12.16 5.64 -6.81
C MET A 147 11.23 6.85 -6.77
N GLN A 148 11.01 7.47 -7.94
CA GLN A 148 10.09 8.60 -8.07
C GLN A 148 8.66 8.14 -7.84
N HIS A 149 7.88 8.90 -7.10
CA HIS A 149 6.50 8.54 -6.78
C HIS A 149 5.57 8.75 -7.99
N LEU A 150 5.72 7.89 -9.00
CA LEU A 150 4.88 7.87 -10.19
C LEU A 150 3.53 7.24 -9.89
N THR A 151 2.45 7.97 -10.16
CA THR A 151 1.08 7.47 -10.10
C THR A 151 0.41 7.54 -11.49
N LEU A 152 -0.82 7.05 -11.60
CA LEU A 152 -1.58 7.14 -12.85
C LEU A 152 -1.92 8.59 -13.23
N ALA A 153 -2.20 9.43 -12.23
CA ALA A 153 -2.62 10.81 -12.42
C ALA A 153 -1.45 11.79 -12.51
N GLU A 154 -0.33 11.50 -11.81
CA GLU A 154 0.74 12.45 -11.59
C GLU A 154 2.10 11.78 -11.72
N GLU A 155 3.01 12.41 -12.45
CA GLU A 155 4.39 11.95 -12.56
C GLU A 155 5.23 12.25 -11.31
N ASN A 156 4.85 13.25 -10.54
CA ASN A 156 5.55 13.69 -9.32
C ASN A 156 7.06 13.81 -9.51
N HIS A 157 7.46 14.59 -10.52
CA HIS A 157 8.87 14.74 -10.90
C HIS A 157 9.74 15.06 -9.71
N HIS A 158 10.84 14.33 -9.60
CA HIS A 158 11.85 14.49 -8.54
C HIS A 158 11.28 14.45 -7.12
N GLN A 159 10.18 13.72 -6.90
CA GLN A 159 9.61 13.55 -5.57
C GLN A 159 9.80 12.13 -5.04
N LEU A 160 10.15 12.05 -3.76
CA LEU A 160 10.29 10.83 -2.99
C LEU A 160 9.20 10.80 -1.92
N TRP A 161 8.38 9.76 -1.87
CA TRP A 161 7.28 9.63 -0.93
C TRP A 161 7.45 8.36 -0.09
N ASP A 162 7.08 8.41 1.20
CA ASP A 162 7.29 7.29 2.14
C ASP A 162 6.44 6.06 1.81
N ASP A 163 5.25 6.25 1.27
CA ASP A 163 4.35 5.17 0.88
C ASP A 163 4.87 4.32 -0.28
N THR A 164 5.78 4.84 -1.12
CA THR A 164 6.50 4.06 -2.14
C THR A 164 7.20 2.84 -1.53
N LEU A 165 7.62 2.92 -0.26
CA LEU A 165 8.24 1.80 0.45
C LEU A 165 7.26 0.63 0.61
N MET A 166 6.03 0.91 1.03
CA MET A 166 5.02 -0.13 1.19
C MET A 166 4.51 -0.64 -0.15
N MET A 167 4.26 0.27 -1.11
CA MET A 167 3.59 -0.06 -2.35
C MET A 167 4.49 -0.71 -3.39
N THR A 168 5.79 -0.38 -3.41
CA THR A 168 6.73 -0.85 -4.44
C THR A 168 7.94 -1.57 -3.86
N VAL A 169 8.61 -0.98 -2.87
CA VAL A 169 9.87 -1.51 -2.37
C VAL A 169 9.67 -2.83 -1.60
N LEU A 170 8.63 -2.93 -0.81
CA LEU A 170 8.31 -4.14 -0.07
C LEU A 170 7.89 -5.31 -1.00
N PRO A 171 6.99 -5.12 -2.00
CA PRO A 171 6.75 -6.13 -3.02
C PRO A 171 8.02 -6.56 -3.76
N LEU A 172 8.86 -5.60 -4.18
CA LEU A 172 10.14 -5.91 -4.85
C LEU A 172 11.05 -6.77 -3.97
N THR A 173 11.14 -6.46 -2.67
CA THR A 173 11.90 -7.26 -1.71
C THR A 173 11.39 -8.69 -1.65
N LYS A 174 10.07 -8.85 -1.47
CA LYS A 174 9.43 -10.16 -1.35
C LYS A 174 9.64 -11.00 -2.60
N ILE A 175 9.43 -10.40 -3.78
CA ILE A 175 9.67 -11.06 -5.08
C ILE A 175 11.15 -11.45 -5.21
N GLY A 176 12.08 -10.56 -4.84
CA GLY A 176 13.50 -10.82 -4.89
C GLY A 176 13.95 -12.02 -4.04
N LEU A 177 13.38 -12.17 -2.85
CA LEU A 177 13.62 -13.31 -1.97
C LEU A 177 13.03 -14.60 -2.55
N LEU A 178 11.83 -14.55 -3.10
CA LEU A 178 11.12 -15.72 -3.63
C LEU A 178 11.72 -16.29 -4.93
N LEU A 179 12.22 -15.40 -5.78
CA LEU A 179 12.77 -15.76 -7.09
C LEU A 179 14.30 -15.88 -7.10
N ASP A 180 14.96 -15.84 -5.93
CA ASP A 180 16.41 -15.82 -5.77
C ASP A 180 17.08 -14.73 -6.65
N ARG A 181 16.56 -13.51 -6.56
CA ARG A 181 17.04 -12.31 -7.26
C ARG A 181 17.70 -11.33 -6.30
N PRO A 182 18.94 -11.58 -5.84
CA PRO A 182 19.57 -10.74 -4.82
C PRO A 182 19.75 -9.26 -5.25
N GLN A 183 19.75 -8.97 -6.56
CA GLN A 183 19.77 -7.60 -7.06
C GLN A 183 18.51 -6.80 -6.67
N TYR A 184 17.33 -7.44 -6.61
CA TYR A 184 16.08 -6.78 -6.18
C TYR A 184 16.14 -6.43 -4.69
N VAL A 185 16.68 -7.34 -3.89
CA VAL A 185 16.86 -7.10 -2.44
C VAL A 185 17.88 -5.98 -2.18
N ARG A 186 18.98 -5.95 -2.95
CA ARG A 186 19.95 -4.83 -2.84
C ARG A 186 19.34 -3.49 -3.23
N GLU A 187 18.58 -3.47 -4.31
CA GLU A 187 17.86 -2.25 -4.74
C GLU A 187 16.86 -1.80 -3.67
N ALA A 188 16.05 -2.71 -3.16
CA ALA A 188 15.09 -2.41 -2.09
C ALA A 188 15.77 -1.86 -0.83
N THR A 189 16.93 -2.42 -0.45
CA THR A 189 17.74 -1.90 0.66
C THR A 189 18.24 -0.49 0.37
N PHE A 190 18.74 -0.23 -0.84
CA PHE A 190 19.16 1.10 -1.26
C PHE A 190 17.99 2.10 -1.21
N GLN A 191 16.82 1.72 -1.71
CA GLN A 191 15.63 2.56 -1.67
C GLN A 191 15.22 2.87 -0.22
N PHE A 192 15.16 1.87 0.66
CA PHE A 192 14.85 2.10 2.07
C PHE A 192 15.81 3.10 2.72
N LEU A 193 17.12 2.91 2.53
CA LEU A 193 18.13 3.81 3.09
C LEU A 193 18.04 5.23 2.50
N THR A 194 17.69 5.35 1.22
CA THR A 194 17.45 6.65 0.58
C THR A 194 16.26 7.36 1.22
N HIS A 195 15.15 6.66 1.44
CA HIS A 195 13.98 7.22 2.12
C HIS A 195 14.33 7.63 3.56
N VAL A 196 15.07 6.80 4.31
CA VAL A 196 15.56 7.19 5.64
C VAL A 196 16.36 8.50 5.59
N ALA A 197 17.24 8.68 4.60
CA ALA A 197 18.10 9.85 4.51
C ALA A 197 17.31 11.16 4.27
N TYR A 198 16.22 11.10 3.53
CA TYR A 198 15.45 12.29 3.13
C TYR A 198 14.16 12.50 3.94
N LEU A 199 13.54 11.44 4.43
CA LEU A 199 12.21 11.53 5.04
C LEU A 199 12.23 11.37 6.56
N MET A 200 13.23 10.72 7.15
CA MET A 200 13.26 10.55 8.59
C MET A 200 13.68 11.85 9.29
N ASP A 201 12.84 12.35 10.18
CA ASP A 201 13.20 13.42 11.11
C ASP A 201 14.16 12.89 12.18
N ARG A 202 15.37 13.41 12.19
CA ARG A 202 16.45 12.95 13.08
C ARG A 202 16.21 13.26 14.56
N GLU A 203 15.37 14.25 14.86
CA GLU A 203 15.08 14.64 16.24
C GLU A 203 14.03 13.73 16.87
N THR A 204 13.04 13.33 16.10
CA THR A 204 11.87 12.59 16.61
C THR A 204 11.81 11.13 16.16
N GLY A 205 12.55 10.77 15.12
CA GLY A 205 12.45 9.46 14.46
C GLY A 205 11.17 9.25 13.65
N LEU A 206 10.30 10.25 13.57
CA LEU A 206 9.11 10.21 12.73
C LEU A 206 9.48 10.51 11.26
N TRP A 207 8.57 10.17 10.35
CA TRP A 207 8.80 10.35 8.93
C TRP A 207 7.95 11.50 8.39
N PHE A 208 8.55 12.28 7.48
CA PHE A 208 7.81 13.18 6.61
C PHE A 208 7.23 12.37 5.45
N HIS A 209 6.06 12.79 4.97
CA HIS A 209 5.37 12.08 3.90
C HIS A 209 6.14 12.13 2.57
N GLY A 210 6.76 13.27 2.24
CA GLY A 210 7.47 13.40 0.97
C GLY A 210 8.58 14.45 0.97
N TRP A 211 9.49 14.29 0.00
CA TRP A 211 10.60 15.18 -0.29
C TRP A 211 10.60 15.58 -1.76
N SER A 212 10.74 16.88 -2.04
CA SER A 212 10.98 17.41 -3.37
C SER A 212 12.45 17.78 -3.54
N PHE A 213 13.10 17.18 -4.53
CA PHE A 213 14.49 17.50 -4.87
C PHE A 213 14.62 18.87 -5.56
N ASP A 214 13.61 19.29 -6.33
CA ASP A 214 13.62 20.59 -6.99
C ASP A 214 13.54 21.75 -6.00
N GLY A 215 12.73 21.59 -4.94
CA GLY A 215 12.61 22.58 -3.87
C GLY A 215 13.58 22.35 -2.71
N ASN A 216 14.26 21.20 -2.67
CA ASN A 216 15.14 20.77 -1.57
C ASN A 216 14.47 20.87 -0.19
N HIS A 217 13.23 20.40 -0.08
CA HIS A 217 12.45 20.47 1.15
C HIS A 217 11.41 19.34 1.24
N ASN A 218 10.96 19.08 2.46
CA ASN A 218 9.76 18.29 2.71
C ASN A 218 8.53 19.13 2.36
N PHE A 219 7.68 18.68 1.47
CA PHE A 219 6.47 19.41 1.04
C PHE A 219 5.23 19.07 1.90
N ALA A 220 5.26 17.98 2.64
CA ALA A 220 4.25 17.67 3.63
C ALA A 220 4.68 18.24 4.99
N ARG A 221 3.92 19.20 5.52
CA ARG A 221 4.20 19.82 6.82
C ARG A 221 3.91 18.90 8.00
N ALA A 222 3.09 17.87 7.80
CA ALA A 222 2.74 16.93 8.84
C ALA A 222 3.74 15.78 8.86
N ARG A 223 4.38 15.58 10.00
CA ARG A 223 5.06 14.32 10.29
C ARG A 223 4.01 13.23 10.38
N TRP A 224 4.21 12.13 9.70
CA TRP A 224 3.28 11.01 9.76
C TRP A 224 3.15 10.52 11.21
N ARG A 225 2.02 10.77 11.81
CA ARG A 225 1.61 10.24 13.12
C ARG A 225 0.53 9.17 12.99
N GLY A 226 0.44 8.51 11.84
CA GLY A 226 -0.56 7.47 11.63
C GLY A 226 -2.00 7.98 11.68
N GLY A 227 -2.28 9.15 11.14
CA GLY A 227 -3.61 9.71 11.11
C GLY A 227 -3.66 11.09 10.49
N THR A 228 -4.44 11.19 9.46
CA THR A 228 -4.94 12.37 8.74
C THR A 228 -3.95 13.50 8.43
N PRO A 229 -3.72 13.78 7.14
CA PRO A 229 -3.27 15.10 6.74
C PRO A 229 -4.36 16.12 7.11
N GLY A 230 -4.00 17.12 7.88
CA GLY A 230 -4.84 18.29 8.09
C GLY A 230 -4.75 19.22 6.89
#